data_5a5b41bb21bbac7940adb51604ed6187
#
_entry.id   5a5b41bb21bbac7940adb51604ed6187
#
_cell.length_a   1.000
_cell.length_b   1.000
_cell.length_c   1.000
_cell.angle_alpha   90.00
_cell.angle_beta   90.00
_cell.angle_gamma   90.00
#
_symmetry.space_group_name_H-M   'P 1'
#
loop_
_entity.id
_entity.type
_entity.pdbx_description
1 polymer ?
#
loop_
_entity_poly.entity_id
_entity_poly.type
_entity_poly.pdbx_seq_one_letter_code
_entity_poly.pdbx_strand_id
1 'polypeptide(L)'
;KVPRQDAKFSLLDLISKSLESNSTELKDGDILCISSKFVALSEGRYVKLSDVDVSSYATEIAEKYNIDPHLSELIVQESDKIFYGFDGFVLTFKDGILVPNAGIDTSNIMPGYAILYPEDSFKSAKILKSEIKKLFGTDNGIIITDSRLMPTRIGTTGVAIASSGVKPIEDERGKTDLFGNSIRVTQKAIADDLSSAAQLLMGECDESVPIVIIRDSNLLVSDNDQSSQTFSVGFDECIFIKGLSNSKI
;
A
#
# COMPACT_ATOMS: atom_id res chain seq x y z
N LYS A 1 -16.57 -3.73 9.92
CA LYS A 1 -16.11 -2.54 10.65
C LYS A 1 -15.27 -2.96 11.85
N VAL A 2 -14.27 -2.16 12.20
CA VAL A 2 -13.44 -2.39 13.39
C VAL A 2 -13.52 -1.18 14.33
N PRO A 3 -13.31 -1.38 15.66
CA PRO A 3 -13.21 -0.25 16.58
C PRO A 3 -11.95 0.57 16.28
N ARG A 4 -12.01 1.87 16.53
CA ARG A 4 -10.87 2.77 16.42
C ARG A 4 -9.71 2.27 17.28
N GLN A 5 -8.50 2.37 16.74
CA GLN A 5 -7.26 2.05 17.43
C GLN A 5 -6.44 3.34 17.57
N ASP A 6 -6.05 3.67 18.81
CA ASP A 6 -5.29 4.89 19.11
C ASP A 6 -3.82 4.61 19.46
N ALA A 7 -3.43 3.32 19.51
CA ALA A 7 -2.08 2.87 19.84
C ALA A 7 -1.80 1.51 19.18
N LYS A 8 -0.58 1.02 19.35
CA LYS A 8 -0.17 -0.33 18.90
C LYS A 8 -1.11 -1.41 19.43
N PHE A 9 -1.50 -2.35 18.57
CA PHE A 9 -2.43 -3.44 18.89
C PHE A 9 -2.04 -4.74 18.17
N SER A 10 -2.65 -5.85 18.55
CA SER A 10 -2.51 -7.13 17.84
C SER A 10 -3.46 -7.15 16.65
N LEU A 11 -2.89 -7.09 15.44
CA LEU A 11 -3.67 -7.13 14.20
C LEU A 11 -4.40 -8.47 14.05
N LEU A 12 -3.74 -9.58 14.41
CA LEU A 12 -4.33 -10.92 14.33
C LEU A 12 -5.54 -11.08 15.27
N ASP A 13 -5.43 -10.60 16.52
CA ASP A 13 -6.55 -10.66 17.47
C ASP A 13 -7.73 -9.81 17.00
N LEU A 14 -7.43 -8.68 16.36
CA LEU A 14 -8.49 -7.82 15.85
C LEU A 14 -9.17 -8.44 14.62
N ILE A 15 -8.42 -9.11 13.74
CA ILE A 15 -8.99 -9.88 12.63
C ILE A 15 -9.92 -10.96 13.19
N SER A 16 -9.46 -11.75 14.18
CA SER A 16 -10.27 -12.81 14.80
C SER A 16 -11.58 -12.26 15.36
N LYS A 17 -11.50 -11.22 16.20
CA LYS A 17 -12.69 -10.55 16.79
C LYS A 17 -13.63 -9.99 15.72
N SER A 18 -13.06 -9.45 14.63
CA SER A 18 -13.87 -8.90 13.54
C SER A 18 -14.60 -9.99 12.76
N LEU A 19 -13.97 -11.13 12.55
CA LEU A 19 -14.62 -12.29 11.92
C LEU A 19 -15.78 -12.81 12.79
N GLU A 20 -15.52 -12.99 14.08
CA GLU A 20 -16.53 -13.42 15.06
C GLU A 20 -17.73 -12.46 15.10
N SER A 21 -17.48 -11.15 15.24
CA SER A 21 -18.53 -10.13 15.34
C SER A 21 -19.39 -10.00 14.07
N ASN A 22 -18.84 -10.36 12.91
CA ASN A 22 -19.57 -10.37 11.63
C ASN A 22 -20.09 -11.75 11.24
N SER A 23 -19.98 -12.75 12.12
CA SER A 23 -20.35 -14.15 11.83
C SER A 23 -19.77 -14.65 10.50
N THR A 24 -18.51 -14.30 10.25
CA THR A 24 -17.78 -14.62 9.03
C THR A 24 -16.62 -15.55 9.35
N GLU A 25 -16.44 -16.58 8.54
CA GLU A 25 -15.31 -17.50 8.62
C GLU A 25 -14.41 -17.32 7.40
N LEU A 26 -13.10 -17.44 7.61
CA LEU A 26 -12.15 -17.51 6.49
C LEU A 26 -12.26 -18.88 5.81
N LYS A 27 -12.12 -18.88 4.50
CA LYS A 27 -12.07 -20.07 3.65
C LYS A 27 -10.74 -20.15 2.92
N ASP A 28 -10.35 -21.36 2.54
CA ASP A 28 -9.21 -21.51 1.64
C ASP A 28 -9.42 -20.70 0.36
N GLY A 29 -8.38 -19.97 -0.06
CA GLY A 29 -8.43 -19.13 -1.25
C GLY A 29 -8.99 -17.71 -1.03
N ASP A 30 -9.50 -17.38 0.17
CA ASP A 30 -9.86 -16.01 0.49
C ASP A 30 -8.61 -15.11 0.45
N ILE A 31 -8.77 -13.87 -0.02
CA ILE A 31 -7.71 -12.87 -0.03
C ILE A 31 -8.11 -11.73 0.91
N LEU A 32 -7.26 -11.44 1.88
CA LEU A 32 -7.44 -10.32 2.79
C LEU A 32 -6.68 -9.12 2.25
N CYS A 33 -7.40 -8.07 1.86
CA CYS A 33 -6.84 -6.75 1.59
C CYS A 33 -6.88 -5.95 2.89
N ILE A 34 -5.72 -5.43 3.31
CA ILE A 34 -5.57 -4.73 4.59
C ILE A 34 -4.91 -3.38 4.34
N SER A 35 -5.47 -2.32 4.91
CA SER A 35 -4.94 -0.96 4.81
C SER A 35 -3.50 -0.89 5.37
N SER A 36 -2.59 -0.29 4.60
CA SER A 36 -1.19 -0.04 4.99
C SER A 36 -1.09 0.70 6.31
N LYS A 37 -1.89 1.75 6.47
CA LYS A 37 -2.00 2.54 7.70
C LYS A 37 -2.37 1.68 8.91
N PHE A 38 -3.27 0.73 8.72
CA PHE A 38 -3.74 -0.13 9.80
C PHE A 38 -2.69 -1.17 10.21
N VAL A 39 -1.95 -1.70 9.25
CA VAL A 39 -0.78 -2.56 9.51
C VAL A 39 0.29 -1.75 10.25
N ALA A 40 0.66 -0.58 9.73
CA ALA A 40 1.65 0.30 10.33
C ALA A 40 1.32 0.68 11.78
N LEU A 41 0.06 1.03 12.06
CA LEU A 41 -0.40 1.32 13.41
C LEU A 41 -0.26 0.11 14.33
N SER A 42 -0.57 -1.10 13.85
CA SER A 42 -0.40 -2.34 14.63
C SER A 42 1.06 -2.63 14.97
N GLU A 43 1.98 -2.20 14.12
CA GLU A 43 3.43 -2.30 14.35
C GLU A 43 3.97 -1.21 15.27
N GLY A 44 3.21 -0.13 15.50
CA GLY A 44 3.64 1.03 16.24
C GLY A 44 4.43 2.03 15.37
N ARG A 45 4.25 2.00 14.03
CA ARG A 45 4.87 2.91 13.06
C ARG A 45 4.12 4.24 13.00
N TYR A 46 4.03 4.92 14.11
CA TYR A 46 3.49 6.26 14.22
C TYR A 46 4.39 7.14 15.07
N VAL A 47 4.50 8.41 14.74
CA VAL A 47 5.45 9.34 15.34
C VAL A 47 4.72 10.60 15.76
N LYS A 48 5.02 11.12 16.96
CA LYS A 48 4.56 12.42 17.38
C LYS A 48 5.43 13.48 16.70
N LEU A 49 4.83 14.36 15.94
CA LEU A 49 5.55 15.35 15.13
C LEU A 49 6.45 16.25 15.98
N SER A 50 6.00 16.65 17.18
CA SER A 50 6.80 17.49 18.10
C SER A 50 8.08 16.83 18.62
N ASP A 51 8.24 15.52 18.46
CA ASP A 51 9.39 14.77 18.95
C ASP A 51 10.44 14.52 17.84
N VAL A 52 10.21 15.08 16.66
CA VAL A 52 11.09 14.96 15.48
C VAL A 52 12.05 16.15 15.43
N ASP A 53 13.34 15.89 15.43
CA ASP A 53 14.38 16.91 15.22
C ASP A 53 14.48 17.26 13.73
N VAL A 54 14.29 18.54 13.39
CA VAL A 54 14.21 19.01 12.00
C VAL A 54 15.59 19.42 11.47
N SER A 55 16.03 18.81 10.38
CA SER A 55 17.26 19.15 9.67
C SER A 55 17.09 20.40 8.79
N SER A 56 18.22 21.03 8.39
CA SER A 56 18.19 22.14 7.45
C SER A 56 17.59 21.76 6.10
N TYR A 57 17.87 20.55 5.62
CA TYR A 57 17.31 20.06 4.36
C TYR A 57 15.78 19.87 4.42
N ALA A 58 15.26 19.36 5.54
CA ALA A 58 13.82 19.26 5.74
C ALA A 58 13.16 20.64 5.83
N THR A 59 13.86 21.63 6.44
CA THR A 59 13.39 23.03 6.48
C THR A 59 13.27 23.62 5.07
N GLU A 60 14.27 23.38 4.20
CA GLU A 60 14.22 23.84 2.80
C GLU A 60 13.02 23.24 2.03
N ILE A 61 12.74 21.94 2.24
CA ILE A 61 11.57 21.26 1.66
C ILE A 61 10.28 21.85 2.20
N ALA A 62 10.20 22.05 3.52
CA ALA A 62 9.04 22.60 4.20
C ALA A 62 8.66 23.99 3.66
N GLU A 63 9.64 24.89 3.57
CA GLU A 63 9.45 26.24 3.04
C GLU A 63 9.06 26.21 1.55
N LYS A 64 9.75 25.39 0.76
CA LYS A 64 9.53 25.32 -0.69
C LYS A 64 8.16 24.80 -1.07
N TYR A 65 7.63 23.82 -0.32
CA TYR A 65 6.40 23.12 -0.66
C TYR A 65 5.27 23.34 0.35
N ASN A 66 5.43 24.27 1.29
CA ASN A 66 4.43 24.60 2.32
C ASN A 66 3.96 23.34 3.10
N ILE A 67 4.94 22.59 3.60
CA ILE A 67 4.74 21.38 4.40
C ILE A 67 5.19 21.67 5.84
N ASP A 68 4.56 21.03 6.83
CA ASP A 68 5.05 21.11 8.22
C ASP A 68 6.52 20.65 8.30
N PRO A 69 7.42 21.39 8.97
CA PRO A 69 8.85 21.05 9.04
C PRO A 69 9.13 19.66 9.63
N HIS A 70 8.40 19.23 10.67
CA HIS A 70 8.58 17.91 11.28
C HIS A 70 8.08 16.80 10.34
N LEU A 71 6.98 17.04 9.61
CA LEU A 71 6.51 16.14 8.57
C LEU A 71 7.51 16.04 7.42
N SER A 72 8.12 17.16 7.02
CA SER A 72 9.18 17.19 6.00
C SER A 72 10.40 16.38 6.41
N GLU A 73 10.78 16.43 7.69
CA GLU A 73 11.88 15.60 8.20
C GLU A 73 11.53 14.09 8.11
N LEU A 74 10.33 13.70 8.50
CA LEU A 74 9.88 12.30 8.34
C LEU A 74 9.88 11.86 6.87
N ILE A 75 9.47 12.76 5.95
CA ILE A 75 9.54 12.49 4.51
C ILE A 75 10.99 12.26 4.07
N VAL A 76 11.94 13.06 4.56
CA VAL A 76 13.37 12.90 4.26
C VAL A 76 13.88 11.55 4.79
N GLN A 77 13.54 11.18 6.02
CA GLN A 77 14.00 9.96 6.66
C GLN A 77 13.42 8.68 6.01
N GLU A 78 12.16 8.75 5.57
CA GLU A 78 11.45 7.57 5.04
C GLU A 78 11.61 7.40 3.52
N SER A 79 12.16 8.38 2.79
CA SER A 79 12.28 8.33 1.32
C SER A 79 13.61 7.74 0.87
N ASP A 80 13.59 6.83 -0.10
CA ASP A 80 14.80 6.43 -0.83
C ASP A 80 15.29 7.55 -1.76
N LYS A 81 14.33 8.33 -2.32
CA LYS A 81 14.61 9.47 -3.19
C LYS A 81 13.47 10.48 -3.15
N ILE A 82 13.85 11.76 -3.17
CA ILE A 82 12.92 12.90 -3.22
C ILE A 82 13.05 13.58 -4.58
N PHE A 83 11.92 13.90 -5.19
CA PHE A 83 11.82 14.61 -6.46
C PHE A 83 11.29 16.02 -6.26
N TYR A 84 10.54 16.53 -7.22
CA TYR A 84 9.85 17.81 -7.12
C TYR A 84 8.44 17.64 -6.54
N GLY A 85 7.88 18.74 -6.07
CA GLY A 85 6.55 18.79 -5.49
C GLY A 85 5.79 20.06 -5.86
N PHE A 86 4.64 20.22 -5.25
CA PHE A 86 3.81 21.42 -5.26
C PHE A 86 3.25 21.63 -3.84
N ASP A 87 2.45 22.67 -3.65
CA ASP A 87 1.91 23.06 -2.34
C ASP A 87 1.34 21.86 -1.56
N GLY A 88 1.90 21.57 -0.40
CA GLY A 88 1.53 20.47 0.50
C GLY A 88 2.07 19.09 0.14
N PHE A 89 2.70 18.89 -1.03
CA PHE A 89 3.13 17.58 -1.49
C PHE A 89 4.51 17.58 -2.14
N VAL A 90 5.28 16.54 -1.86
CA VAL A 90 6.52 16.23 -2.57
C VAL A 90 6.47 14.79 -3.09
N LEU A 91 6.82 14.59 -4.35
CA LEU A 91 6.90 13.26 -4.93
C LEU A 91 8.16 12.56 -4.44
N THR A 92 8.00 11.37 -3.95
CA THR A 92 9.09 10.55 -3.41
C THR A 92 9.11 9.17 -4.06
N PHE A 93 10.22 8.47 -3.89
CA PHE A 93 10.36 7.05 -4.18
C PHE A 93 10.68 6.32 -2.88
N LYS A 94 9.95 5.27 -2.58
CA LYS A 94 10.12 4.43 -1.39
C LYS A 94 9.78 2.99 -1.75
N ASP A 95 10.68 2.07 -1.42
CA ASP A 95 10.46 0.62 -1.56
C ASP A 95 9.96 0.19 -2.97
N GLY A 96 10.49 0.82 -4.02
CA GLY A 96 10.11 0.53 -5.40
C GLY A 96 8.86 1.26 -5.90
N ILE A 97 8.31 2.19 -5.14
CA ILE A 97 7.03 2.85 -5.42
C ILE A 97 7.19 4.36 -5.48
N LEU A 98 6.63 5.01 -6.51
CA LEU A 98 6.43 6.46 -6.52
C LEU A 98 5.21 6.81 -5.67
N VAL A 99 5.41 7.62 -4.64
CA VAL A 99 4.35 7.98 -3.68
C VAL A 99 4.54 9.41 -3.18
N PRO A 100 3.46 10.20 -2.99
CA PRO A 100 3.56 11.50 -2.32
C PRO A 100 4.00 11.34 -0.86
N ASN A 101 4.86 12.24 -0.39
CA ASN A 101 5.24 12.37 1.02
C ASN A 101 5.69 11.05 1.68
N ALA A 102 6.39 10.17 0.94
CA ALA A 102 6.84 8.84 1.40
C ALA A 102 5.71 7.93 1.91
N GLY A 103 4.46 8.17 1.51
CA GLY A 103 3.29 7.46 2.03
C GLY A 103 2.91 7.82 3.46
N ILE A 104 3.52 8.87 4.02
CA ILE A 104 3.20 9.34 5.38
C ILE A 104 1.84 10.02 5.39
N ASP A 105 1.01 9.66 6.37
CA ASP A 105 -0.34 10.19 6.51
C ASP A 105 -0.57 10.76 7.92
N THR A 106 -1.27 11.87 7.97
CA THR A 106 -1.69 12.54 9.22
C THR A 106 -3.21 12.45 9.44
N SER A 107 -3.94 11.77 8.55
CA SER A 107 -5.37 11.55 8.67
C SER A 107 -5.70 10.29 9.48
N ASN A 108 -6.86 10.29 10.15
CA ASN A 108 -7.35 9.16 10.96
C ASN A 108 -6.37 8.67 12.04
N ILE A 109 -5.55 9.60 12.57
CA ILE A 109 -4.69 9.39 13.73
C ILE A 109 -4.89 10.54 14.74
N MET A 110 -4.32 10.42 15.92
CA MET A 110 -4.37 11.48 16.93
C MET A 110 -3.74 12.78 16.38
N PRO A 111 -4.35 13.95 16.64
CA PRO A 111 -3.76 15.22 16.25
C PRO A 111 -2.30 15.37 16.72
N GLY A 112 -1.42 15.85 15.83
CA GLY A 112 0.00 15.99 16.10
C GLY A 112 0.84 14.72 15.92
N TYR A 113 0.24 13.65 15.38
CA TYR A 113 0.94 12.43 15.00
C TYR A 113 0.88 12.20 13.50
N ALA A 114 1.85 11.44 13.00
CA ALA A 114 1.90 10.92 11.64
C ALA A 114 2.04 9.40 11.67
N ILE A 115 1.41 8.72 10.72
CA ILE A 115 1.60 7.27 10.46
C ILE A 115 2.54 7.13 9.29
N LEU A 116 3.56 6.28 9.45
CA LEU A 116 4.49 5.89 8.41
C LEU A 116 3.98 4.65 7.67
N TYR A 117 4.67 4.20 6.63
CA TYR A 117 4.45 2.86 6.10
C TYR A 117 4.92 1.79 7.09
N PRO A 118 4.44 0.53 6.99
CA PRO A 118 5.04 -0.61 7.67
C PRO A 118 6.55 -0.63 7.40
N GLU A 119 7.35 -1.06 8.37
CA GLU A 119 8.81 -1.06 8.24
C GLU A 119 9.29 -1.91 7.05
N ASP A 120 8.66 -3.05 6.86
CA ASP A 120 8.84 -3.95 5.73
C ASP A 120 7.48 -4.57 5.38
N SER A 121 6.78 -3.97 4.42
CA SER A 121 5.42 -4.38 4.05
C SER A 121 5.35 -5.83 3.55
N PHE A 122 6.38 -6.32 2.84
CA PHE A 122 6.42 -7.72 2.35
C PHE A 122 6.58 -8.71 3.50
N LYS A 123 7.46 -8.39 4.45
CA LYS A 123 7.65 -9.18 5.67
C LYS A 123 6.37 -9.21 6.50
N SER A 124 5.71 -8.08 6.66
CA SER A 124 4.43 -7.97 7.38
C SER A 124 3.35 -8.84 6.74
N ALA A 125 3.20 -8.78 5.41
CA ALA A 125 2.26 -9.63 4.67
C ALA A 125 2.57 -11.13 4.86
N LYS A 126 3.85 -11.52 4.80
CA LYS A 126 4.30 -12.91 4.99
C LYS A 126 4.05 -13.42 6.40
N ILE A 127 4.36 -12.62 7.42
CA ILE A 127 4.11 -12.95 8.82
C ILE A 127 2.61 -13.15 9.03
N LEU A 128 1.80 -12.19 8.59
CA LEU A 128 0.36 -12.24 8.77
C LEU A 128 -0.28 -13.44 8.08
N LYS A 129 0.15 -13.79 6.84
CA LYS A 129 -0.28 -15.02 6.16
C LYS A 129 0.00 -16.26 7.01
N SER A 130 1.22 -16.35 7.56
CA SER A 130 1.63 -17.49 8.39
C SER A 130 0.82 -17.58 9.70
N GLU A 131 0.56 -16.45 10.33
CA GLU A 131 -0.21 -16.39 11.58
C GLU A 131 -1.68 -16.74 11.37
N ILE A 132 -2.30 -16.24 10.29
CA ILE A 132 -3.66 -16.58 9.88
C ILE A 132 -3.78 -18.09 9.63
N LYS A 133 -2.84 -18.67 8.87
CA LYS A 133 -2.83 -20.11 8.60
C LYS A 133 -2.73 -20.95 9.88
N LYS A 134 -1.91 -20.50 10.86
CA LYS A 134 -1.79 -21.18 12.15
C LYS A 134 -3.06 -21.08 13.00
N LEU A 135 -3.72 -19.92 12.98
CA LEU A 135 -4.87 -19.67 13.84
C LEU A 135 -6.16 -20.25 13.27
N PHE A 136 -6.39 -20.08 11.97
CA PHE A 136 -7.67 -20.46 11.33
C PHE A 136 -7.59 -21.76 10.54
N GLY A 137 -6.39 -22.28 10.26
CA GLY A 137 -6.19 -23.51 9.49
C GLY A 137 -6.43 -23.37 7.98
N THR A 138 -6.65 -22.15 7.49
CA THR A 138 -6.95 -21.86 6.07
C THR A 138 -5.75 -21.26 5.35
N ASP A 139 -5.63 -21.51 4.05
CA ASP A 139 -4.60 -20.93 3.19
C ASP A 139 -5.14 -19.71 2.46
N ASN A 140 -4.72 -18.53 2.90
CA ASN A 140 -5.24 -17.24 2.47
C ASN A 140 -4.17 -16.39 1.82
N GLY A 141 -4.58 -15.54 0.87
CA GLY A 141 -3.74 -14.48 0.34
C GLY A 141 -3.83 -13.22 1.22
N ILE A 142 -2.73 -12.49 1.31
CA ILE A 142 -2.67 -11.19 1.98
C ILE A 142 -2.22 -10.14 0.96
N ILE A 143 -2.90 -9.01 0.93
CA ILE A 143 -2.51 -7.81 0.21
C ILE A 143 -2.52 -6.65 1.21
N ILE A 144 -1.39 -5.95 1.32
CA ILE A 144 -1.33 -4.67 2.02
C ILE A 144 -1.56 -3.59 0.97
N THR A 145 -2.62 -2.80 1.16
CA THR A 145 -3.08 -1.82 0.17
C THR A 145 -2.99 -0.41 0.72
N ASP A 146 -2.70 0.53 -0.17
CA ASP A 146 -2.70 1.95 0.12
C ASP A 146 -3.52 2.72 -0.92
N SER A 147 -3.98 3.93 -0.58
CA SER A 147 -4.63 4.81 -1.54
C SER A 147 -3.60 5.69 -2.25
N ARG A 148 -3.73 5.85 -3.56
CA ARG A 148 -2.76 6.56 -4.38
C ARG A 148 -3.40 7.45 -5.43
N LEU A 149 -2.76 8.61 -5.65
CA LEU A 149 -3.01 9.45 -6.81
C LEU A 149 -2.40 8.81 -8.07
N MET A 150 -3.15 8.81 -9.15
CA MET A 150 -2.68 8.33 -10.45
C MET A 150 -2.39 9.53 -11.39
N PRO A 151 -1.35 9.45 -12.23
CA PRO A 151 -1.02 10.54 -13.15
C PRO A 151 -2.24 10.96 -13.99
N THR A 152 -2.52 12.26 -14.03
CA THR A 152 -3.60 12.89 -14.82
C THR A 152 -5.03 12.43 -14.48
N ARG A 153 -5.23 11.81 -13.32
CA ARG A 153 -6.57 11.40 -12.85
C ARG A 153 -6.98 12.18 -11.59
N ILE A 154 -8.26 12.46 -11.47
CA ILE A 154 -8.85 13.01 -10.25
C ILE A 154 -9.24 11.83 -9.34
N GLY A 155 -8.92 11.96 -8.06
CA GLY A 155 -9.24 10.97 -7.04
C GLY A 155 -8.12 9.99 -6.76
N THR A 156 -8.33 9.16 -5.75
CA THR A 156 -7.41 8.10 -5.31
C THR A 156 -7.90 6.74 -5.80
N THR A 157 -6.97 5.81 -5.92
CA THR A 157 -7.26 4.40 -6.21
C THR A 157 -6.42 3.51 -5.30
N GLY A 158 -6.92 2.34 -4.96
CA GLY A 158 -6.15 1.36 -4.20
C GLY A 158 -5.02 0.77 -5.04
N VAL A 159 -3.86 0.67 -4.42
CA VAL A 159 -2.70 -0.02 -4.99
C VAL A 159 -2.09 -0.94 -3.95
N ALA A 160 -1.57 -2.07 -4.38
CA ALA A 160 -0.85 -2.98 -3.51
C ALA A 160 0.56 -2.44 -3.24
N ILE A 161 0.94 -2.35 -1.96
CA ILE A 161 2.32 -2.06 -1.58
C ILE A 161 3.10 -3.34 -1.23
N ALA A 162 2.39 -4.41 -0.88
CA ALA A 162 2.94 -5.75 -0.71
C ALA A 162 1.86 -6.81 -0.85
N SER A 163 2.26 -8.04 -1.17
CA SER A 163 1.39 -9.21 -1.07
C SER A 163 2.13 -10.45 -0.60
N SER A 164 1.38 -11.44 -0.13
CA SER A 164 1.88 -12.78 0.20
C SER A 164 0.80 -13.81 -0.11
N GLY A 165 1.19 -14.91 -0.77
CA GLY A 165 0.25 -15.96 -1.17
C GLY A 165 -0.65 -15.61 -2.35
N VAL A 166 -0.50 -14.44 -2.96
CA VAL A 166 -1.21 -14.01 -4.16
C VAL A 166 -0.20 -13.71 -5.25
N LYS A 167 -0.39 -14.22 -6.45
CA LYS A 167 0.43 -13.84 -7.60
C LYS A 167 0.10 -12.39 -8.00
N PRO A 168 1.01 -11.42 -7.81
CA PRO A 168 0.66 -10.01 -7.96
C PRO A 168 0.45 -9.59 -9.41
N ILE A 169 1.14 -10.24 -10.33
CA ILE A 169 1.13 -9.94 -11.76
C ILE A 169 0.83 -11.21 -12.54
N GLU A 170 -0.13 -11.16 -13.46
CA GLU A 170 -0.35 -12.21 -14.45
C GLU A 170 0.18 -11.81 -15.81
N ASP A 171 1.13 -12.57 -16.32
CA ASP A 171 1.74 -12.29 -17.62
C ASP A 171 0.89 -12.89 -18.75
N GLU A 172 0.34 -12.03 -19.61
CA GLU A 172 -0.46 -12.40 -20.78
C GLU A 172 0.35 -12.48 -22.06
N ARG A 173 1.63 -12.11 -22.01
CA ARG A 173 2.50 -12.12 -23.19
C ARG A 173 2.66 -13.54 -23.73
N GLY A 174 2.57 -13.67 -25.06
CA GLY A 174 2.61 -14.96 -25.76
C GLY A 174 1.26 -15.65 -25.90
N LYS A 175 0.22 -15.24 -25.17
CA LYS A 175 -1.16 -15.66 -25.43
C LYS A 175 -1.68 -14.99 -26.72
N THR A 176 -2.81 -15.43 -27.22
CA THR A 176 -3.45 -14.87 -28.41
C THR A 176 -4.72 -14.10 -28.07
N ASP A 177 -5.01 -13.06 -28.83
CA ASP A 177 -6.29 -12.35 -28.78
C ASP A 177 -7.39 -13.14 -29.54
N LEU A 178 -8.59 -12.58 -29.61
CA LEU A 178 -9.75 -13.19 -30.29
C LEU A 178 -9.53 -13.43 -31.81
N PHE A 179 -8.57 -12.75 -32.41
CA PHE A 179 -8.24 -12.86 -33.84
C PHE A 179 -6.97 -13.67 -34.10
N GLY A 180 -6.38 -14.27 -33.05
CA GLY A 180 -5.16 -15.04 -33.13
C GLY A 180 -3.87 -14.22 -33.13
N ASN A 181 -3.93 -12.92 -32.89
CA ASN A 181 -2.72 -12.09 -32.78
C ASN A 181 -2.04 -12.31 -31.43
N SER A 182 -0.71 -12.43 -31.43
CA SER A 182 0.05 -12.62 -30.19
C SER A 182 0.06 -11.34 -29.34
N ILE A 183 -0.30 -11.47 -28.06
CA ILE A 183 -0.18 -10.41 -27.05
C ILE A 183 1.30 -10.22 -26.72
N ARG A 184 1.81 -8.98 -26.83
CA ARG A 184 3.25 -8.70 -26.72
C ARG A 184 3.66 -7.99 -25.44
N VAL A 185 2.76 -7.20 -24.82
CA VAL A 185 3.13 -6.28 -23.73
C VAL A 185 2.22 -6.38 -22.51
N THR A 186 1.05 -6.99 -22.61
CA THR A 186 0.05 -6.96 -21.55
C THR A 186 0.45 -7.84 -20.37
N GLN A 187 0.47 -7.23 -19.21
CA GLN A 187 0.52 -7.89 -17.90
C GLN A 187 -0.61 -7.32 -17.05
N LYS A 188 -1.35 -8.18 -16.35
CA LYS A 188 -2.41 -7.74 -15.44
C LYS A 188 -1.83 -7.49 -14.06
N ALA A 189 -2.10 -6.35 -13.48
CA ALA A 189 -1.71 -5.99 -12.12
C ALA A 189 -2.75 -6.53 -11.12
N ILE A 190 -2.77 -7.83 -10.92
CA ILE A 190 -3.80 -8.52 -10.09
C ILE A 190 -3.90 -7.94 -8.69
N ALA A 191 -2.75 -7.70 -8.03
CA ALA A 191 -2.76 -7.16 -6.68
C ALA A 191 -3.32 -5.74 -6.62
N ASP A 192 -3.04 -4.89 -7.62
CA ASP A 192 -3.59 -3.53 -7.72
C ASP A 192 -5.09 -3.54 -8.04
N ASP A 193 -5.53 -4.42 -8.94
CA ASP A 193 -6.95 -4.58 -9.27
C ASP A 193 -7.76 -4.96 -8.02
N LEU A 194 -7.26 -5.91 -7.23
CA LEU A 194 -7.87 -6.32 -5.96
C LEU A 194 -7.82 -5.21 -4.91
N SER A 195 -6.72 -4.47 -4.82
CA SER A 195 -6.57 -3.31 -3.93
C SER A 195 -7.59 -2.22 -4.28
N SER A 196 -7.76 -1.91 -5.57
CA SER A 196 -8.74 -0.94 -6.04
C SER A 196 -10.18 -1.37 -5.71
N ALA A 197 -10.50 -2.65 -5.89
CA ALA A 197 -11.80 -3.20 -5.53
C ALA A 197 -12.06 -3.14 -4.02
N ALA A 198 -11.06 -3.47 -3.21
CA ALA A 198 -11.16 -3.42 -1.75
C ALA A 198 -11.35 -1.98 -1.24
N GLN A 199 -10.68 -0.99 -1.84
CA GLN A 199 -10.76 0.40 -1.44
C GLN A 199 -12.18 0.97 -1.54
N LEU A 200 -12.98 0.54 -2.52
CA LEU A 200 -14.39 0.94 -2.62
C LEU A 200 -15.19 0.63 -1.35
N LEU A 201 -14.81 -0.41 -0.63
CA LEU A 201 -15.45 -0.82 0.63
C LEU A 201 -14.73 -0.25 1.86
N MET A 202 -13.42 -0.04 1.78
CA MET A 202 -12.63 0.55 2.86
C MET A 202 -13.01 2.02 3.07
N GLY A 203 -13.21 2.75 1.98
CA GLY A 203 -13.44 4.19 1.99
C GLY A 203 -12.17 4.98 2.31
N GLU A 204 -12.32 6.30 2.43
CA GLU A 204 -11.22 7.25 2.69
C GLU A 204 -11.45 8.08 3.97
N CYS A 205 -12.62 7.96 4.60
CA CYS A 205 -13.03 8.84 5.69
C CYS A 205 -13.15 8.08 7.04
N ASP A 206 -14.38 7.83 7.46
CA ASP A 206 -14.72 7.28 8.79
C ASP A 206 -15.46 5.92 8.71
N GLU A 207 -15.37 5.25 7.57
CA GLU A 207 -16.05 3.98 7.32
C GLU A 207 -15.63 2.89 8.30
N SER A 208 -14.42 2.98 8.85
CA SER A 208 -13.85 2.01 9.82
C SER A 208 -13.79 0.58 9.28
N VAL A 209 -13.43 0.43 7.99
CA VAL A 209 -13.32 -0.86 7.27
C VAL A 209 -11.89 -1.06 6.75
N PRO A 210 -10.87 -1.22 7.61
CA PRO A 210 -9.48 -1.36 7.16
C PRO A 210 -9.14 -2.74 6.62
N ILE A 211 -10.07 -3.69 6.65
CA ILE A 211 -9.88 -5.08 6.21
C ILE A 211 -11.06 -5.48 5.33
N VAL A 212 -10.77 -5.97 4.13
CA VAL A 212 -11.75 -6.51 3.17
C VAL A 212 -11.34 -7.91 2.77
N ILE A 213 -12.30 -8.83 2.75
CA ILE A 213 -12.12 -10.20 2.26
C ILE A 213 -12.66 -10.28 0.85
N ILE A 214 -11.82 -10.72 -0.09
CA ILE A 214 -12.21 -11.03 -1.46
C ILE A 214 -12.31 -12.55 -1.57
N ARG A 215 -13.48 -13.01 -1.98
CA ARG A 215 -13.81 -14.44 -2.04
C ARG A 215 -14.15 -14.85 -3.46
N ASP A 216 -14.00 -16.14 -3.77
CA ASP A 216 -14.34 -16.73 -5.08
C ASP A 216 -13.69 -16.01 -6.27
N SER A 217 -12.48 -15.46 -6.04
CA SER A 217 -11.75 -14.71 -7.07
C SER A 217 -11.18 -15.58 -8.19
N ASN A 218 -11.13 -16.93 -8.00
CA ASN A 218 -10.43 -17.88 -8.86
C ASN A 218 -8.95 -17.55 -9.10
N LEU A 219 -8.34 -16.76 -8.21
CA LEU A 219 -6.94 -16.41 -8.27
C LEU A 219 -6.09 -17.48 -7.59
N LEU A 220 -4.95 -17.77 -8.20
CA LEU A 220 -4.02 -18.74 -7.65
C LEU A 220 -3.33 -18.14 -6.44
N VAL A 221 -3.48 -18.76 -5.29
CA VAL A 221 -2.66 -18.51 -4.11
C VAL A 221 -1.29 -19.16 -4.35
N SER A 222 -0.23 -18.39 -4.19
CA SER A 222 1.16 -18.81 -4.43
C SER A 222 1.99 -18.63 -3.16
N ASP A 223 2.85 -19.57 -2.87
CA ASP A 223 3.82 -19.48 -1.75
C ASP A 223 5.16 -18.83 -2.17
N ASN A 224 5.26 -18.32 -3.40
CA ASN A 224 6.48 -17.70 -3.87
C ASN A 224 6.81 -16.44 -3.02
N ASP A 225 8.09 -16.32 -2.67
CA ASP A 225 8.59 -15.10 -2.04
C ASP A 225 8.42 -13.91 -2.98
N GLN A 226 7.85 -12.83 -2.45
CA GLN A 226 7.58 -11.60 -3.19
C GLN A 226 8.39 -10.46 -2.59
N SER A 227 8.74 -9.50 -3.43
CA SER A 227 9.48 -8.30 -3.07
C SER A 227 8.98 -7.13 -3.93
N SER A 228 9.48 -5.93 -3.65
CA SER A 228 9.17 -4.75 -4.48
C SER A 228 9.45 -4.99 -5.97
N GLN A 229 10.45 -5.80 -6.31
CA GLN A 229 10.80 -6.14 -7.70
C GLN A 229 9.71 -6.92 -8.44
N THR A 230 8.78 -7.57 -7.74
CA THR A 230 7.64 -8.25 -8.36
C THR A 230 6.49 -7.30 -8.73
N PHE A 231 6.49 -6.09 -8.21
CA PHE A 231 5.44 -5.08 -8.42
C PHE A 231 5.88 -3.91 -9.28
N SER A 232 7.15 -3.56 -9.25
CA SER A 232 7.67 -2.33 -9.85
C SER A 232 8.49 -2.59 -11.10
N VAL A 233 8.52 -1.60 -11.97
CA VAL A 233 9.42 -1.50 -13.11
C VAL A 233 10.50 -0.47 -12.83
N GLY A 234 11.68 -0.64 -13.42
CA GLY A 234 12.74 0.34 -13.33
C GLY A 234 12.35 1.69 -13.94
N PHE A 235 13.01 2.78 -13.53
CA PHE A 235 12.76 4.11 -14.09
C PHE A 235 12.94 4.15 -15.60
N ASP A 236 13.89 3.38 -16.14
CA ASP A 236 14.16 3.31 -17.59
C ASP A 236 13.09 2.52 -18.35
N GLU A 237 12.26 1.77 -17.69
CA GLU A 237 11.17 0.99 -18.27
C GLU A 237 9.80 1.63 -18.04
N CYS A 238 9.70 2.52 -17.03
CA CYS A 238 8.46 3.21 -16.70
C CYS A 238 8.11 4.25 -17.79
N ILE A 239 7.00 4.01 -18.51
CA ILE A 239 6.56 4.91 -19.60
C ILE A 239 6.33 6.34 -19.13
N PHE A 240 5.78 6.53 -17.90
CA PHE A 240 5.52 7.86 -17.36
C PHE A 240 6.83 8.60 -17.06
N ILE A 241 7.77 7.96 -16.37
CA ILE A 241 9.05 8.58 -16.03
C ILE A 241 9.86 8.87 -17.29
N LYS A 242 10.06 7.87 -18.13
CA LYS A 242 10.85 7.99 -19.37
C LYS A 242 10.22 8.94 -20.37
N GLY A 243 8.89 8.89 -20.52
CA GLY A 243 8.16 9.77 -21.42
C GLY A 243 8.23 11.23 -21.00
N LEU A 244 8.04 11.53 -19.70
CA LEU A 244 8.05 12.90 -19.17
C LEU A 244 9.47 13.47 -19.08
N SER A 245 10.48 12.69 -18.69
CA SER A 245 11.87 13.18 -18.58
C SER A 245 12.51 13.56 -19.92
N ASN A 246 12.02 13.00 -21.02
CA ASN A 246 12.51 13.31 -22.38
C ASN A 246 11.60 14.28 -23.13
N SER A 247 10.51 14.75 -22.54
CA SER A 247 9.62 15.70 -23.19
C SER A 247 10.23 17.10 -23.19
N LYS A 248 10.21 17.75 -24.34
CA LYS A 248 10.45 19.20 -24.49
C LYS A 248 9.10 19.91 -24.31
N ILE A 249 8.58 19.93 -23.08
CA ILE A 249 7.39 20.73 -22.74
C ILE A 249 7.87 22.06 -22.19
#